data_a8a801ebda714e594ee854a9320d7ed9
#
_entry.id   a8a801ebda714e594ee854a9320d7ed9
#
_cell.length_a   1.000
_cell.length_b   1.000
_cell.length_c   1.000
_cell.angle_alpha   90.00
_cell.angle_beta   90.00
_cell.angle_gamma   90.00
#
_symmetry.space_group_name_H-M   'P 1'
#
loop_
_entity.id
_entity.type
_entity.pdbx_description
1 polymer ?
#
loop_
_entity_poly.entity_id
_entity_poly.type
_entity_poly.pdbx_seq_one_letter_code
_entity_poly.pdbx_strand_id
1 'polypeptide(L)'
;MEDKSDPQKDSEEKSQNENNSNKSKTAEEKPPKQITEKEKREFLNQIRNLKKTQELIKMGEFPGFKRDFKFWGTQPVPQFNKPLNIDFGPILTDNKVENISLEPYTLPEGYEWKDIDLNQSSDVDKLYEFLKSNYIGDESHLFGTDFSKDFLKWFLNPPNMHKEWLVSVVKEDKIKNKKKIIGFISAIPCNLCINDNEIKMAKVCFLCVKKEFRNKRLTPVLIKEITRRINLKNIWQGVYKTFTFLPKAFTKSQYYFRSINLKKLLDVQYTSLPNNKISIGNTLKKYELPDELQITGFRKMEEKDLEQIYELILLRNKKYKIYEILNKEEIMHWLLPKNNIVYTYVLEDEEHKITDFCSFYSIQRTVLNNQNKKDSKYKKISFAYELINYNSSISMKELLRCAIILAKKNNFDAYYCVDYKENGENFKELLFMEKIGKMKYYFYNFVYPETNIDDVSLMFM
;
A
#
# COMPACT_ATOMS: atom_id res chain seq x y z
N MET A 1 33.28 -64.15 11.33
CA MET A 1 32.90 -65.20 10.35
C MET A 1 32.52 -64.41 9.13
N GLU A 2 33.50 -64.20 8.32
CA GLU A 2 33.82 -64.96 7.11
C GLU A 2 32.84 -64.65 6.01
N ASP A 3 33.17 -64.30 4.85
CA ASP A 3 34.44 -64.04 4.13
C ASP A 3 34.10 -63.96 2.62
N LYS A 4 34.79 -63.09 1.89
CA LYS A 4 35.27 -63.29 0.53
C LYS A 4 34.25 -63.39 -0.62
N SER A 5 34.50 -62.95 -1.81
CA SER A 5 35.69 -62.39 -2.53
C SER A 5 35.30 -62.06 -3.97
N ASP A 6 35.91 -61.05 -4.49
CA ASP A 6 36.16 -60.76 -5.92
C ASP A 6 36.92 -61.92 -6.61
N PRO A 7 37.00 -62.10 -7.92
CA PRO A 7 37.95 -61.34 -8.71
C PRO A 7 37.68 -61.11 -10.23
N GLN A 8 38.35 -60.04 -10.70
CA GLN A 8 38.90 -59.70 -12.02
C GLN A 8 39.14 -60.78 -13.07
N LYS A 9 39.15 -60.34 -14.37
CA LYS A 9 40.21 -60.43 -15.40
C LYS A 9 39.75 -59.82 -16.70
N ASP A 10 40.38 -58.78 -17.20
CA ASP A 10 41.49 -58.58 -18.13
C ASP A 10 41.54 -59.42 -19.42
N SER A 11 41.65 -58.73 -20.57
CA SER A 11 42.65 -58.88 -21.64
C SER A 11 42.12 -58.16 -22.92
N GLU A 12 42.72 -57.11 -23.32
CA GLU A 12 43.85 -56.84 -24.25
C GLU A 12 43.60 -57.18 -25.75
N GLU A 13 43.80 -56.14 -26.54
CA GLU A 13 44.49 -55.98 -27.82
C GLU A 13 43.92 -56.57 -29.12
N LYS A 14 43.71 -55.70 -30.14
CA LYS A 14 44.70 -55.41 -31.20
C LYS A 14 44.16 -54.43 -32.27
N SER A 15 45.02 -53.53 -32.58
CA SER A 15 45.01 -52.55 -33.68
C SER A 15 44.93 -53.17 -35.07
N GLN A 16 44.27 -52.48 -36.02
CA GLN A 16 44.78 -52.30 -37.39
C GLN A 16 44.23 -51.04 -38.03
N ASN A 17 45.16 -50.21 -38.52
CA ASN A 17 44.93 -49.10 -39.41
C ASN A 17 44.38 -49.51 -40.76
N GLU A 18 43.49 -48.76 -41.33
CA GLU A 18 43.49 -48.44 -42.76
C GLU A 18 42.89 -47.07 -43.04
N ASN A 19 43.70 -46.24 -43.70
CA ASN A 19 43.36 -44.98 -44.31
C ASN A 19 42.23 -45.13 -45.34
N ASN A 20 41.24 -44.26 -45.34
CA ASN A 20 40.75 -43.71 -46.60
C ASN A 20 40.16 -42.29 -46.45
N SER A 21 40.63 -41.50 -47.32
CA SER A 21 40.41 -40.10 -47.55
C SER A 21 38.97 -39.69 -47.92
N ASN A 22 38.69 -38.43 -47.53
CA ASN A 22 37.83 -37.49 -48.23
C ASN A 22 36.29 -37.58 -48.14
N LYS A 23 35.71 -36.66 -47.44
CA LYS A 23 34.94 -35.53 -48.00
C LYS A 23 34.25 -34.78 -46.87
N SER A 24 34.76 -33.60 -46.60
CA SER A 24 34.04 -32.59 -45.83
C SER A 24 32.67 -32.29 -46.45
N LYS A 25 31.60 -32.74 -45.82
CA LYS A 25 30.25 -32.19 -46.01
C LYS A 25 30.09 -31.14 -44.90
N THR A 26 30.26 -29.89 -45.29
CA THR A 26 29.75 -28.74 -44.54
C THR A 26 28.28 -28.94 -44.27
N ALA A 27 27.94 -29.17 -42.97
CA ALA A 27 26.60 -29.10 -42.53
C ALA A 27 26.16 -27.63 -42.66
N GLU A 28 25.29 -27.32 -43.61
CA GLU A 28 24.58 -26.04 -43.63
C GLU A 28 23.79 -25.89 -42.35
N GLU A 29 24.22 -25.00 -41.47
CA GLU A 29 23.44 -24.53 -40.36
C GLU A 29 22.18 -23.86 -40.95
N LYS A 30 21.05 -24.49 -40.74
CA LYS A 30 19.77 -23.86 -41.05
C LYS A 30 19.67 -22.56 -40.26
N PRO A 31 19.31 -21.43 -40.88
CA PRO A 31 19.14 -20.16 -40.15
C PRO A 31 18.13 -20.35 -39.01
N PRO A 32 18.33 -19.72 -37.84
CA PRO A 32 17.44 -19.86 -36.72
C PRO A 32 16.05 -19.47 -37.15
N LYS A 33 15.06 -20.33 -36.89
CA LYS A 33 13.65 -20.07 -37.19
C LYS A 33 13.28 -18.71 -36.64
N GLN A 34 12.91 -17.78 -37.47
CA GLN A 34 12.37 -16.49 -37.06
C GLN A 34 11.07 -16.75 -36.30
N ILE A 35 11.08 -16.45 -35.00
CA ILE A 35 9.90 -16.53 -34.14
C ILE A 35 8.86 -15.54 -34.68
N THR A 36 7.68 -16.02 -35.02
CA THR A 36 6.61 -15.18 -35.54
C THR A 36 6.11 -14.19 -34.50
N GLU A 37 5.57 -13.07 -34.90
CA GLU A 37 4.96 -12.07 -34.01
C GLU A 37 3.82 -12.66 -33.15
N LYS A 38 3.15 -13.71 -33.63
CA LYS A 38 2.13 -14.45 -32.91
C LYS A 38 2.75 -15.25 -31.76
N GLU A 39 3.82 -15.99 -32.01
CA GLU A 39 4.55 -16.75 -30.99
C GLU A 39 5.18 -15.85 -29.93
N LYS A 40 5.72 -14.68 -30.31
CA LYS A 40 6.20 -13.67 -29.38
C LYS A 40 5.08 -13.15 -28.47
N ARG A 41 3.89 -12.91 -29.02
CA ARG A 41 2.72 -12.47 -28.25
C ARG A 41 2.24 -13.54 -27.26
N GLU A 42 2.15 -14.78 -27.69
CA GLU A 42 1.78 -15.92 -26.84
C GLU A 42 2.78 -16.10 -25.71
N PHE A 43 4.06 -16.05 -26.00
CA PHE A 43 5.14 -16.12 -25.00
C PHE A 43 5.09 -14.97 -23.99
N LEU A 44 4.87 -13.71 -24.45
CA LEU A 44 4.70 -12.57 -23.57
C LEU A 44 3.47 -12.67 -22.68
N ASN A 45 2.37 -13.23 -23.20
CA ASN A 45 1.16 -13.48 -22.42
C ASN A 45 1.38 -14.59 -21.37
N GLN A 46 2.11 -15.65 -21.73
CA GLN A 46 2.50 -16.69 -20.76
C GLN A 46 3.39 -16.12 -19.64
N ILE A 47 4.38 -15.29 -19.97
CA ILE A 47 5.21 -14.61 -18.95
C ILE A 47 4.37 -13.71 -18.06
N ARG A 48 3.42 -12.93 -18.61
CA ARG A 48 2.50 -12.10 -17.84
C ARG A 48 1.64 -12.93 -16.89
N ASN A 49 1.10 -14.04 -17.37
CA ASN A 49 0.29 -14.94 -16.55
C ASN A 49 1.11 -15.61 -15.46
N LEU A 50 2.36 -16.03 -15.74
CA LEU A 50 3.27 -16.58 -14.74
C LEU A 50 3.63 -15.54 -13.67
N LYS A 51 3.94 -14.30 -14.06
CA LYS A 51 4.19 -13.19 -13.12
C LYS A 51 2.96 -12.92 -12.25
N LYS A 52 1.77 -12.82 -12.85
CA LYS A 52 0.51 -12.63 -12.12
C LYS A 52 0.25 -13.78 -11.15
N THR A 53 0.49 -15.02 -11.56
CA THR A 53 0.35 -16.20 -10.69
C THR A 53 1.36 -16.17 -9.53
N GLN A 54 2.62 -15.79 -9.78
CA GLN A 54 3.63 -15.64 -8.74
C GLN A 54 3.27 -14.51 -7.75
N GLU A 55 2.73 -13.39 -8.24
CA GLU A 55 2.24 -12.30 -7.39
C GLU A 55 1.06 -12.77 -6.52
N LEU A 56 0.09 -13.49 -7.09
CA LEU A 56 -1.05 -14.07 -6.35
C LEU A 56 -0.58 -15.06 -5.28
N ILE A 57 0.41 -15.90 -5.58
CA ILE A 57 1.02 -16.81 -4.61
C ILE A 57 1.71 -16.02 -3.48
N LYS A 58 2.49 -14.98 -3.80
CA LYS A 58 3.13 -14.11 -2.81
C LYS A 58 2.11 -13.38 -1.94
N MET A 59 0.99 -12.97 -2.53
CA MET A 59 -0.12 -12.33 -1.82
C MET A 59 -0.98 -13.34 -1.04
N GLY A 60 -0.75 -14.65 -1.21
CA GLY A 60 -1.54 -15.70 -0.57
C GLY A 60 -2.96 -15.83 -1.11
N GLU A 61 -3.22 -15.33 -2.31
CA GLU A 61 -4.53 -15.39 -2.98
C GLU A 61 -4.68 -16.62 -3.88
N PHE A 62 -3.65 -17.47 -3.95
CA PHE A 62 -3.70 -18.69 -4.76
C PHE A 62 -4.42 -19.80 -4.01
N PRO A 63 -5.47 -20.43 -4.59
CA PRO A 63 -6.22 -21.49 -3.95
C PRO A 63 -5.32 -22.68 -3.54
N GLY A 64 -5.48 -23.17 -2.30
CA GLY A 64 -4.72 -24.32 -1.78
C GLY A 64 -3.36 -23.98 -1.16
N PHE A 65 -2.92 -22.74 -1.16
CA PHE A 65 -1.66 -22.36 -0.55
C PHE A 65 -1.79 -22.20 0.97
N LYS A 66 -1.30 -23.21 1.73
CA LYS A 66 -1.23 -23.14 3.21
C LYS A 66 0.06 -22.45 3.64
N ARG A 67 -0.04 -21.25 4.24
CA ARG A 67 1.07 -20.58 4.91
C ARG A 67 1.08 -20.90 6.39
N ASP A 68 2.25 -21.22 6.93
CA ASP A 68 2.49 -21.27 8.37
C ASP A 68 2.76 -19.85 8.90
N PHE A 69 1.85 -19.33 9.71
CA PHE A 69 1.93 -18.00 10.31
C PHE A 69 2.52 -18.08 11.73
N LYS A 70 3.78 -18.56 11.85
CA LYS A 70 4.45 -18.76 13.16
C LYS A 70 4.29 -17.61 14.14
N PHE A 71 4.48 -16.37 13.68
CA PHE A 71 4.28 -15.17 14.52
C PHE A 71 2.80 -14.91 14.79
N TRP A 72 1.99 -14.78 13.73
CA TRP A 72 0.57 -14.48 13.88
C TRP A 72 -0.21 -15.54 14.60
N GLY A 73 0.23 -16.81 14.55
CA GLY A 73 -0.34 -17.90 15.32
C GLY A 73 -0.21 -17.76 16.84
N THR A 74 0.66 -16.83 17.31
CA THR A 74 0.84 -16.48 18.74
C THR A 74 0.17 -15.19 19.13
N GLN A 75 -0.44 -14.48 18.18
CA GLN A 75 -1.07 -13.18 18.43
C GLN A 75 -2.59 -13.33 18.58
N PRO A 76 -3.25 -12.40 19.28
CA PRO A 76 -4.71 -12.41 19.43
C PRO A 76 -5.38 -11.90 18.12
N VAL A 77 -5.30 -12.71 17.09
CA VAL A 77 -5.95 -12.46 15.79
C VAL A 77 -6.70 -13.71 15.35
N PRO A 78 -7.81 -13.59 14.60
CA PRO A 78 -8.54 -14.74 14.11
C PRO A 78 -7.64 -15.65 13.28
N GLN A 79 -7.64 -16.95 13.57
CA GLN A 79 -6.82 -17.97 12.90
C GLN A 79 -7.67 -18.78 11.90
N PHE A 80 -7.08 -19.30 10.82
CA PHE A 80 -7.79 -20.14 9.87
C PHE A 80 -8.19 -21.50 10.47
N ASN A 81 -7.34 -22.04 11.34
CA ASN A 81 -7.46 -23.40 11.85
C ASN A 81 -7.92 -23.47 13.33
N LYS A 82 -8.25 -22.34 13.91
CA LYS A 82 -8.72 -22.27 15.29
C LYS A 82 -10.02 -21.46 15.30
N PRO A 83 -11.18 -22.11 15.32
CA PRO A 83 -12.45 -21.42 15.50
C PRO A 83 -12.42 -20.68 16.84
N LEU A 84 -12.88 -19.46 16.86
CA LEU A 84 -13.11 -18.68 18.07
C LEU A 84 -14.57 -18.89 18.48
N ASN A 85 -14.84 -18.96 19.77
CA ASN A 85 -16.20 -19.10 20.30
C ASN A 85 -16.93 -17.73 20.32
N ILE A 86 -16.39 -16.74 19.62
CA ILE A 86 -16.96 -15.40 19.48
C ILE A 86 -17.01 -15.03 17.99
N ASP A 87 -18.14 -14.50 17.56
CA ASP A 87 -18.31 -14.01 16.18
C ASP A 87 -18.01 -12.51 16.05
N PHE A 88 -18.07 -11.78 17.16
CA PHE A 88 -17.87 -10.33 17.23
C PHE A 88 -17.33 -9.92 18.59
N GLY A 89 -16.29 -9.06 18.60
CA GLY A 89 -15.75 -8.47 19.82
C GLY A 89 -14.27 -8.76 20.08
N PRO A 90 -13.76 -8.32 21.24
CA PRO A 90 -12.36 -8.54 21.62
C PRO A 90 -12.06 -10.03 21.87
N ILE A 91 -10.86 -10.47 21.45
CA ILE A 91 -10.38 -11.84 21.66
C ILE A 91 -9.91 -12.02 23.10
N LEU A 92 -9.14 -11.06 23.62
CA LEU A 92 -8.70 -11.00 25.01
C LEU A 92 -9.50 -9.92 25.73
N THR A 93 -10.22 -10.29 26.80
CA THR A 93 -11.12 -9.40 27.54
C THR A 93 -10.56 -8.99 28.90
N ASP A 94 -9.74 -9.84 29.52
CA ASP A 94 -9.19 -9.62 30.89
C ASP A 94 -7.88 -8.86 30.90
N ASN A 95 -7.76 -7.88 30.03
CA ASN A 95 -6.56 -7.08 29.89
C ASN A 95 -6.50 -6.00 31.01
N LYS A 96 -5.34 -5.90 31.68
CA LYS A 96 -5.06 -4.88 32.68
C LYS A 96 -3.73 -4.22 32.39
N VAL A 97 -3.68 -2.90 32.50
CA VAL A 97 -2.46 -2.11 32.24
C VAL A 97 -1.34 -2.51 33.20
N GLU A 98 -1.69 -2.86 34.45
CA GLU A 98 -0.75 -3.28 35.49
C GLU A 98 0.04 -4.55 35.12
N ASN A 99 -0.50 -5.37 34.21
CA ASN A 99 0.17 -6.59 33.71
C ASN A 99 1.14 -6.32 32.55
N ILE A 100 1.20 -5.08 32.06
CA ILE A 100 2.08 -4.71 30.94
C ILE A 100 3.43 -4.24 31.48
N SER A 101 4.50 -4.87 30.99
CA SER A 101 5.86 -4.46 31.37
C SER A 101 6.10 -2.99 31.01
N LEU A 102 6.65 -2.24 31.95
CA LEU A 102 7.12 -0.87 31.69
C LEU A 102 8.39 -0.87 30.85
N GLU A 103 9.21 -1.90 30.96
CA GLU A 103 10.43 -2.03 30.19
C GLU A 103 10.16 -2.49 28.75
N PRO A 104 10.84 -1.92 27.75
CA PRO A 104 10.71 -2.34 26.37
C PRO A 104 11.26 -3.75 26.14
N TYR A 105 10.84 -4.39 25.05
CA TYR A 105 11.41 -5.68 24.65
C TYR A 105 12.91 -5.57 24.42
N THR A 106 13.66 -6.55 24.94
CA THR A 106 15.12 -6.61 24.79
C THR A 106 15.53 -6.73 23.33
N LEU A 107 16.47 -5.90 22.93
CA LEU A 107 17.11 -5.97 21.61
C LEU A 107 18.50 -6.63 21.74
N PRO A 108 19.03 -7.23 20.66
CA PRO A 108 20.42 -7.71 20.66
C PRO A 108 21.41 -6.57 20.89
N GLU A 109 22.62 -6.92 21.31
CA GLU A 109 23.72 -5.96 21.52
C GLU A 109 23.99 -5.10 20.29
N GLY A 110 24.19 -3.80 20.49
CA GLY A 110 24.42 -2.81 19.43
C GLY A 110 23.15 -2.31 18.75
N TYR A 111 21.96 -2.69 19.25
CA TYR A 111 20.67 -2.16 18.81
C TYR A 111 19.95 -1.49 19.97
N GLU A 112 19.27 -0.38 19.68
CA GLU A 112 18.56 0.41 20.68
C GLU A 112 17.19 0.83 20.17
N TRP A 113 16.22 0.94 21.08
CA TRP A 113 14.96 1.62 20.83
C TRP A 113 15.18 3.12 20.79
N LYS A 114 14.56 3.77 19.82
CA LYS A 114 14.54 5.23 19.74
C LYS A 114 13.17 5.70 19.26
N ASP A 115 12.57 6.60 20.02
CA ASP A 115 11.36 7.30 19.60
C ASP A 115 11.73 8.43 18.65
N ILE A 116 10.89 8.62 17.61
CA ILE A 116 11.07 9.69 16.64
C ILE A 116 10.33 10.92 17.16
N ASP A 117 11.06 12.01 17.33
CA ASP A 117 10.47 13.31 17.66
C ASP A 117 10.24 14.13 16.39
N LEU A 118 8.96 14.35 16.04
CA LEU A 118 8.59 15.12 14.84
C LEU A 118 8.88 16.63 14.96
N ASN A 119 9.16 17.13 16.17
CA ASN A 119 9.60 18.50 16.39
C ASN A 119 11.09 18.67 16.11
N GLN A 120 11.85 17.57 16.11
CA GLN A 120 13.28 17.59 15.80
C GLN A 120 13.51 17.36 14.30
N SER A 121 13.95 18.39 13.58
CA SER A 121 14.21 18.30 12.13
C SER A 121 15.15 17.15 11.78
N SER A 122 16.17 16.89 12.62
CA SER A 122 17.12 15.79 12.41
C SER A 122 16.48 14.40 12.45
N ASP A 123 15.44 14.20 13.27
CA ASP A 123 14.75 12.92 13.37
C ASP A 123 13.77 12.75 12.20
N VAL A 124 13.09 13.82 11.80
CA VAL A 124 12.26 13.83 10.59
C VAL A 124 13.10 13.55 9.35
N ASP A 125 14.29 14.14 9.25
CA ASP A 125 15.21 13.90 8.14
C ASP A 125 15.65 12.43 8.07
N LYS A 126 16.03 11.84 9.20
CA LYS A 126 16.42 10.42 9.28
C LYS A 126 15.25 9.50 8.94
N LEU A 127 14.04 9.79 9.43
CA LEU A 127 12.84 9.02 9.12
C LEU A 127 12.49 9.11 7.64
N TYR A 128 12.52 10.31 7.06
CA TYR A 128 12.28 10.54 5.64
C TYR A 128 13.25 9.72 4.77
N GLU A 129 14.56 9.85 4.98
CA GLU A 129 15.57 9.10 4.22
C GLU A 129 15.42 7.58 4.41
N PHE A 130 15.09 7.14 5.62
CA PHE A 130 14.85 5.73 5.90
C PHE A 130 13.65 5.19 5.13
N LEU A 131 12.50 5.85 5.19
CA LEU A 131 11.28 5.44 4.49
C LEU A 131 11.46 5.51 2.97
N LYS A 132 12.03 6.59 2.45
CA LYS A 132 12.30 6.76 1.02
C LYS A 132 13.15 5.64 0.44
N SER A 133 14.13 5.15 1.21
CA SER A 133 15.07 4.10 0.77
C SER A 133 14.54 2.68 0.96
N ASN A 134 13.64 2.46 1.93
CA ASN A 134 13.29 1.12 2.39
C ASN A 134 11.79 0.81 2.38
N TYR A 135 10.89 1.82 2.35
CA TYR A 135 9.46 1.58 2.30
C TYR A 135 9.07 0.94 0.97
N ILE A 136 7.85 0.48 0.85
CA ILE A 136 7.36 -0.31 -0.28
C ILE A 136 7.79 0.35 -1.59
N GLY A 137 8.77 -0.26 -2.25
CA GLY A 137 9.12 0.03 -3.63
C GLY A 137 8.26 -0.84 -4.55
N ASP A 138 8.05 -0.38 -5.76
CA ASP A 138 7.53 -1.18 -6.85
C ASP A 138 8.46 -2.42 -7.06
N GLU A 139 7.89 -3.61 -7.28
CA GLU A 139 8.67 -4.82 -7.57
C GLU A 139 9.55 -4.66 -8.82
N SER A 140 9.14 -3.80 -9.76
CA SER A 140 9.94 -3.44 -10.93
C SER A 140 11.18 -2.59 -10.58
N HIS A 141 11.30 -2.10 -9.34
CA HIS A 141 12.32 -1.13 -8.91
C HIS A 141 12.38 0.16 -9.75
N LEU A 142 11.33 0.45 -10.51
CA LEU A 142 11.24 1.66 -11.34
C LEU A 142 10.80 2.88 -10.54
N PHE A 143 10.09 2.67 -9.44
CA PHE A 143 9.52 3.76 -8.63
C PHE A 143 9.77 3.55 -7.14
N GLY A 144 10.15 4.63 -6.46
CA GLY A 144 10.22 4.69 -5.00
C GLY A 144 9.11 5.60 -4.45
N THR A 145 8.45 5.20 -3.36
CA THR A 145 7.49 6.07 -2.68
C THR A 145 8.25 7.20 -1.98
N ASP A 146 7.84 8.44 -2.21
CA ASP A 146 8.46 9.65 -1.68
C ASP A 146 7.42 10.43 -0.85
N PHE A 147 7.31 10.07 0.44
CA PHE A 147 6.52 10.84 1.39
C PHE A 147 7.28 12.13 1.72
N SER A 148 6.71 13.31 1.47
CA SER A 148 7.39 14.55 1.88
C SER A 148 7.53 14.61 3.41
N LYS A 149 8.52 15.37 3.91
CA LYS A 149 8.71 15.59 5.35
C LYS A 149 7.47 16.22 5.98
N ASP A 150 6.82 17.13 5.28
CA ASP A 150 5.61 17.79 5.73
C ASP A 150 4.42 16.82 5.77
N PHE A 151 4.32 15.91 4.78
CA PHE A 151 3.34 14.83 4.82
C PHE A 151 3.56 13.93 6.05
N LEU A 152 4.81 13.52 6.33
CA LEU A 152 5.11 12.68 7.50
C LEU A 152 4.77 13.38 8.81
N LYS A 153 5.09 14.68 8.95
CA LYS A 153 4.72 15.48 10.13
C LYS A 153 3.21 15.57 10.29
N TRP A 154 2.49 15.81 9.21
CA TRP A 154 1.04 15.92 9.24
C TRP A 154 0.39 14.57 9.57
N PHE A 155 0.75 13.52 8.85
CA PHE A 155 0.13 12.20 9.01
C PHE A 155 0.42 11.56 10.37
N LEU A 156 1.63 11.71 10.89
CA LEU A 156 2.08 11.08 12.14
C LEU A 156 1.81 11.93 13.38
N ASN A 157 1.18 13.09 13.24
CA ASN A 157 0.87 13.97 14.37
C ASN A 157 -0.58 14.48 14.36
N PRO A 158 -1.59 13.58 14.28
CA PRO A 158 -2.98 13.98 14.42
C PRO A 158 -3.28 14.42 15.85
N PRO A 159 -4.46 15.01 16.12
CA PRO A 159 -4.95 15.26 17.48
C PRO A 159 -4.86 14.01 18.34
N ASN A 160 -4.57 14.18 19.60
CA ASN A 160 -4.44 13.10 20.60
C ASN A 160 -3.31 12.09 20.31
N MET A 161 -2.34 12.43 19.48
CA MET A 161 -1.21 11.56 19.17
C MET A 161 -0.36 11.23 20.39
N HIS A 162 0.00 9.97 20.55
CA HIS A 162 0.96 9.50 21.55
C HIS A 162 2.37 9.45 20.93
N LYS A 163 3.25 10.37 21.34
CA LYS A 163 4.60 10.50 20.76
C LYS A 163 5.41 9.21 20.83
N GLU A 164 5.23 8.43 21.89
CA GLU A 164 5.87 7.13 22.12
C GLU A 164 5.42 6.03 21.14
N TRP A 165 4.41 6.30 20.29
CA TRP A 165 3.98 5.37 19.23
C TRP A 165 4.73 5.55 17.91
N LEU A 166 5.74 6.40 17.87
CA LEU A 166 6.66 6.56 16.74
C LEU A 166 7.95 5.79 17.02
N VAL A 167 7.89 4.48 16.92
CA VAL A 167 8.92 3.56 17.43
C VAL A 167 9.93 3.22 16.36
N SER A 168 11.20 3.47 16.62
CA SER A 168 12.28 3.00 15.76
C SER A 168 13.28 2.12 16.51
N VAL A 169 13.92 1.23 15.75
CA VAL A 169 15.14 0.54 16.16
C VAL A 169 16.31 1.16 15.42
N VAL A 170 17.31 1.59 16.17
CA VAL A 170 18.54 2.16 15.62
C VAL A 170 19.72 1.23 15.86
N LYS A 171 20.70 1.28 14.96
CA LYS A 171 21.99 0.60 15.08
C LYS A 171 23.10 1.62 14.93
N GLU A 172 24.11 1.53 15.79
CA GLU A 172 25.32 2.34 15.68
C GLU A 172 26.16 1.92 14.49
N ASP A 173 26.52 2.87 13.65
CA ASP A 173 27.53 2.72 12.62
C ASP A 173 28.88 3.10 13.24
N LYS A 174 29.65 2.11 13.68
CA LYS A 174 30.95 2.29 14.37
C LYS A 174 31.97 3.09 13.54
N ILE A 175 31.87 3.06 12.19
CA ILE A 175 32.78 3.78 11.29
C ILE A 175 32.45 5.28 11.24
N LYS A 176 31.14 5.61 11.24
CA LYS A 176 30.66 6.99 11.09
C LYS A 176 30.24 7.63 12.40
N ASN A 177 30.31 6.91 13.51
CA ASN A 177 29.81 7.31 14.83
C ASN A 177 28.40 7.93 14.78
N LYS A 178 27.51 7.30 13.98
CA LYS A 178 26.12 7.76 13.75
C LYS A 178 25.15 6.61 13.92
N LYS A 179 24.06 6.85 14.65
CA LYS A 179 22.94 5.90 14.76
C LYS A 179 22.06 5.99 13.51
N LYS A 180 21.80 4.84 12.88
CA LYS A 180 20.94 4.69 11.71
C LYS A 180 19.69 3.91 12.06
N ILE A 181 18.53 4.36 11.55
CA ILE A 181 17.27 3.63 11.65
C ILE A 181 17.38 2.34 10.81
N ILE A 182 17.03 1.21 11.42
CA ILE A 182 16.97 -0.10 10.75
C ILE A 182 15.57 -0.69 10.75
N GLY A 183 14.69 -0.22 11.61
CA GLY A 183 13.28 -0.57 11.67
C GLY A 183 12.45 0.58 12.22
N PHE A 184 11.24 0.73 11.72
CA PHE A 184 10.27 1.73 12.16
C PHE A 184 8.87 1.15 12.11
N ILE A 185 8.07 1.46 13.09
CA ILE A 185 6.63 1.21 13.14
C ILE A 185 5.96 2.39 13.84
N SER A 186 4.78 2.74 13.40
CA SER A 186 3.97 3.78 14.06
C SER A 186 2.54 3.35 14.23
N ALA A 187 1.85 3.97 15.16
CA ALA A 187 0.42 3.91 15.30
C ALA A 187 -0.14 5.29 15.56
N ILE A 188 -1.38 5.53 15.20
CA ILE A 188 -2.15 6.73 15.53
C ILE A 188 -3.44 6.32 16.24
N PRO A 189 -3.94 7.09 17.21
CA PRO A 189 -5.21 6.80 17.86
C PRO A 189 -6.36 6.94 16.86
N CYS A 190 -7.38 6.10 16.98
CA CYS A 190 -8.62 6.23 16.22
C CYS A 190 -9.79 5.64 17.02
N ASN A 191 -10.97 6.20 16.81
CA ASN A 191 -12.23 5.64 17.32
C ASN A 191 -13.00 5.06 16.14
N LEU A 192 -13.39 3.80 16.23
CA LEU A 192 -14.22 3.17 15.24
C LEU A 192 -15.62 2.91 15.78
N CYS A 193 -16.64 3.19 14.98
CA CYS A 193 -17.96 2.62 15.17
C CYS A 193 -18.01 1.29 14.43
N ILE A 194 -18.39 0.23 15.12
CA ILE A 194 -18.56 -1.12 14.56
C ILE A 194 -19.91 -1.65 15.03
N ASN A 195 -20.87 -1.75 14.10
CA ASN A 195 -22.27 -2.12 14.43
C ASN A 195 -22.81 -1.30 15.63
N ASP A 196 -22.74 0.02 15.53
CA ASP A 196 -23.22 0.98 16.54
C ASP A 196 -22.45 0.96 17.88
N ASN A 197 -21.36 0.22 17.97
CA ASN A 197 -20.49 0.23 19.15
C ASN A 197 -19.24 1.06 18.87
N GLU A 198 -18.97 2.04 19.72
CA GLU A 198 -17.73 2.82 19.68
C GLU A 198 -16.58 2.05 20.34
N ILE A 199 -15.50 1.88 19.62
CA ILE A 199 -14.32 1.13 20.07
C ILE A 199 -13.07 1.96 19.82
N LYS A 200 -12.33 2.25 20.91
CA LYS A 200 -11.01 2.89 20.83
C LYS A 200 -9.99 1.89 20.28
N MET A 201 -9.31 2.28 19.23
CA MET A 201 -8.30 1.46 18.56
C MET A 201 -7.03 2.25 18.26
N ALA A 202 -5.97 1.52 17.96
CA ALA A 202 -4.76 2.08 17.37
C ALA A 202 -4.70 1.69 15.88
N LYS A 203 -4.58 2.66 15.01
CA LYS A 203 -4.36 2.47 13.57
C LYS A 203 -2.87 2.34 13.32
N VAL A 204 -2.39 1.12 13.05
CA VAL A 204 -0.97 0.82 12.85
C VAL A 204 -0.53 1.14 11.42
N CYS A 205 0.53 1.92 11.29
CA CYS A 205 1.03 2.45 10.04
C CYS A 205 2.55 2.29 9.90
N PHE A 206 3.08 2.52 8.71
CA PHE A 206 4.52 2.61 8.41
C PHE A 206 5.42 1.51 8.97
N LEU A 207 4.94 0.28 9.06
CA LEU A 207 5.84 -0.82 9.39
C LEU A 207 6.88 -1.00 8.29
N CYS A 208 8.12 -0.65 8.60
CA CYS A 208 9.23 -0.69 7.66
C CYS A 208 10.49 -1.25 8.30
N VAL A 209 11.15 -2.18 7.61
CA VAL A 209 12.46 -2.73 8.00
C VAL A 209 13.43 -2.51 6.87
N LYS A 210 14.64 -2.03 7.21
CA LYS A 210 15.74 -1.84 6.26
C LYS A 210 15.98 -3.12 5.46
N LYS A 211 16.17 -3.00 4.15
CA LYS A 211 16.26 -4.15 3.22
C LYS A 211 17.21 -5.25 3.69
N GLU A 212 18.37 -4.89 4.23
CA GLU A 212 19.41 -5.80 4.73
C GLU A 212 19.01 -6.56 6.02
N PHE A 213 18.01 -6.06 6.73
CA PHE A 213 17.50 -6.63 7.99
C PHE A 213 16.17 -7.37 7.82
N ARG A 214 15.64 -7.45 6.61
CA ARG A 214 14.47 -8.28 6.31
C ARG A 214 14.83 -9.75 6.54
N ASN A 215 13.85 -10.54 6.95
CA ASN A 215 14.03 -11.96 7.33
C ASN A 215 14.88 -12.22 8.59
N LYS A 216 15.31 -11.17 9.33
CA LYS A 216 16.04 -11.28 10.61
C LYS A 216 15.12 -11.15 11.83
N ARG A 217 13.83 -11.42 11.68
CA ARG A 217 12.79 -11.40 12.75
C ARG A 217 12.61 -10.06 13.46
N LEU A 218 13.03 -8.93 12.88
CA LEU A 218 12.85 -7.61 13.47
C LEU A 218 11.38 -7.16 13.44
N THR A 219 10.63 -7.50 12.39
CA THR A 219 9.20 -7.17 12.27
C THR A 219 8.37 -7.66 13.46
N PRO A 220 8.43 -8.94 13.91
CA PRO A 220 7.76 -9.39 15.12
C PRO A 220 8.10 -8.58 16.36
N VAL A 221 9.34 -8.18 16.53
CA VAL A 221 9.78 -7.40 17.71
C VAL A 221 9.19 -6.00 17.68
N LEU A 222 9.19 -5.33 16.51
CA LEU A 222 8.55 -4.02 16.31
C LEU A 222 7.05 -4.09 16.62
N ILE A 223 6.36 -5.13 16.15
CA ILE A 223 4.91 -5.31 16.40
C ILE A 223 4.65 -5.52 17.91
N LYS A 224 5.44 -6.35 18.58
CA LYS A 224 5.29 -6.55 20.01
C LYS A 224 5.52 -5.27 20.82
N GLU A 225 6.54 -4.51 20.46
CA GLU A 225 6.87 -3.27 21.19
C GLU A 225 5.80 -2.20 20.99
N ILE A 226 5.31 -1.98 19.77
CA ILE A 226 4.22 -1.02 19.55
C ILE A 226 2.94 -1.46 20.26
N THR A 227 2.63 -2.76 20.26
CA THR A 227 1.47 -3.32 20.99
C THR A 227 1.60 -3.06 22.51
N ARG A 228 2.78 -3.29 23.10
CA ARG A 228 3.05 -3.00 24.51
C ARG A 228 2.78 -1.52 24.82
N ARG A 229 3.29 -0.60 24.00
CA ARG A 229 3.11 0.84 24.18
C ARG A 229 1.66 1.30 24.02
N ILE A 230 0.92 0.70 23.11
CA ILE A 230 -0.51 0.94 22.92
C ILE A 230 -1.28 0.46 24.16
N ASN A 231 -0.97 -0.75 24.65
CA ASN A 231 -1.62 -1.33 25.82
C ASN A 231 -1.37 -0.52 27.09
N LEU A 232 -0.18 0.11 27.25
CA LEU A 232 0.11 1.04 28.35
C LEU A 232 -0.80 2.28 28.36
N LYS A 233 -1.47 2.60 27.24
CA LYS A 233 -2.50 3.65 27.15
C LYS A 233 -3.92 3.12 27.32
N ASN A 234 -4.06 1.89 27.82
CA ASN A 234 -5.35 1.21 27.98
C ASN A 234 -6.14 1.08 26.67
N ILE A 235 -5.42 0.92 25.55
CA ILE A 235 -5.97 0.60 24.23
C ILE A 235 -5.49 -0.81 23.88
N TRP A 236 -6.45 -1.69 23.54
CA TRP A 236 -6.18 -3.13 23.40
C TRP A 236 -6.43 -3.63 21.97
N GLN A 237 -7.19 -2.87 21.18
CA GLN A 237 -7.55 -3.21 19.82
C GLN A 237 -6.74 -2.38 18.84
N GLY A 238 -6.45 -2.99 17.69
CA GLY A 238 -5.79 -2.29 16.60
C GLY A 238 -6.42 -2.61 15.25
N VAL A 239 -6.22 -1.70 14.31
CA VAL A 239 -6.63 -1.87 12.91
C VAL A 239 -5.45 -1.54 12.00
N TYR A 240 -5.27 -2.33 10.93
CA TYR A 240 -4.21 -2.10 9.95
C TYR A 240 -4.58 -2.65 8.57
N LYS A 241 -3.91 -2.16 7.54
CA LYS A 241 -4.07 -2.66 6.17
C LYS A 241 -2.75 -3.09 5.57
N THR A 242 -2.79 -4.09 4.69
CA THR A 242 -1.62 -4.54 3.94
C THR A 242 -2.02 -5.30 2.67
N PHE A 243 -1.17 -5.28 1.65
CA PHE A 243 -1.29 -6.20 0.51
C PHE A 243 -0.89 -7.63 0.86
N THR A 244 -0.08 -7.81 1.91
CA THR A 244 0.35 -9.14 2.35
C THR A 244 -0.84 -9.93 2.89
N PHE A 245 -0.92 -11.20 2.50
CA PHE A 245 -1.90 -12.11 3.05
C PHE A 245 -1.52 -12.51 4.47
N LEU A 246 -2.40 -12.21 5.42
CA LEU A 246 -2.31 -12.55 6.84
C LEU A 246 -3.60 -13.26 7.28
N PRO A 247 -3.65 -13.84 8.49
CA PRO A 247 -4.85 -14.53 8.97
C PRO A 247 -6.07 -13.61 9.05
N LYS A 248 -7.15 -14.05 8.38
CA LYS A 248 -8.52 -13.53 8.41
C LYS A 248 -8.67 -12.01 8.33
N ALA A 249 -8.47 -11.47 7.15
CA ALA A 249 -8.92 -10.10 6.86
C ALA A 249 -10.45 -10.00 7.06
N PHE A 250 -10.92 -8.91 7.67
CA PHE A 250 -12.35 -8.66 7.80
C PHE A 250 -12.96 -8.02 6.54
N THR A 251 -12.15 -7.35 5.72
CA THR A 251 -12.55 -6.84 4.40
C THR A 251 -11.37 -6.69 3.46
N LYS A 252 -11.66 -6.50 2.19
CA LYS A 252 -10.67 -6.30 1.11
C LYS A 252 -11.17 -5.21 0.19
N SER A 253 -10.26 -4.38 -0.30
CA SER A 253 -10.55 -3.36 -1.31
C SER A 253 -9.64 -3.47 -2.50
N GLN A 254 -10.12 -2.98 -3.64
CA GLN A 254 -9.36 -2.87 -4.87
C GLN A 254 -9.05 -1.40 -5.14
N TYR A 255 -7.79 -1.08 -5.42
CA TYR A 255 -7.43 0.26 -5.88
C TYR A 255 -7.62 0.41 -7.38
N TYR A 256 -8.19 1.54 -7.75
CA TYR A 256 -8.33 2.01 -9.12
C TYR A 256 -7.62 3.34 -9.30
N PHE A 257 -7.11 3.59 -10.48
CA PHE A 257 -6.49 4.88 -10.80
C PHE A 257 -6.96 5.42 -12.14
N ARG A 258 -7.14 6.72 -12.21
CA ARG A 258 -7.46 7.48 -13.41
C ARG A 258 -6.24 8.29 -13.83
N SER A 259 -5.67 7.98 -14.98
CA SER A 259 -4.56 8.75 -15.55
C SER A 259 -5.03 10.15 -15.92
N ILE A 260 -4.40 11.18 -15.36
CA ILE A 260 -4.62 12.59 -15.69
C ILE A 260 -3.61 13.01 -16.76
N ASN A 261 -2.32 12.79 -16.51
CA ASN A 261 -1.26 13.04 -17.48
C ASN A 261 -0.79 11.70 -18.07
N LEU A 262 -1.65 11.13 -18.95
CA LEU A 262 -1.39 9.81 -19.54
C LEU A 262 -0.05 9.76 -20.28
N LYS A 263 0.31 10.83 -21.02
CA LYS A 263 1.57 10.89 -21.77
C LYS A 263 2.77 10.73 -20.84
N LYS A 264 2.83 11.51 -19.74
CA LYS A 264 3.91 11.41 -18.74
C LYS A 264 3.98 10.01 -18.14
N LEU A 265 2.82 9.43 -17.78
CA LEU A 265 2.76 8.08 -17.18
C LEU A 265 3.23 6.97 -18.13
N LEU A 266 2.97 7.13 -19.44
CA LEU A 266 3.50 6.23 -20.48
C LEU A 266 5.00 6.42 -20.66
N ASP A 267 5.48 7.66 -20.73
CA ASP A 267 6.91 7.99 -20.92
C ASP A 267 7.78 7.39 -19.80
N VAL A 268 7.31 7.42 -18.54
CA VAL A 268 8.01 6.82 -17.40
C VAL A 268 7.68 5.33 -17.18
N GLN A 269 6.86 4.71 -18.04
CA GLN A 269 6.46 3.30 -17.95
C GLN A 269 5.66 2.96 -16.68
N TYR A 270 4.96 3.93 -16.11
CA TYR A 270 4.09 3.69 -14.96
C TYR A 270 2.82 2.92 -15.34
N THR A 271 2.34 3.14 -16.54
CA THR A 271 1.22 2.44 -17.15
C THR A 271 1.53 2.05 -18.60
N SER A 272 0.74 1.17 -19.15
CA SER A 272 0.78 0.77 -20.57
C SER A 272 -0.58 0.96 -21.19
N LEU A 273 -0.62 1.09 -22.51
CA LEU A 273 -1.88 1.17 -23.23
C LEU A 273 -2.67 -0.15 -23.12
N PRO A 274 -3.98 -0.09 -22.90
CA PRO A 274 -4.80 -1.29 -22.71
C PRO A 274 -4.86 -2.19 -23.97
N ASN A 275 -4.60 -1.64 -25.15
CA ASN A 275 -4.66 -2.37 -26.41
C ASN A 275 -3.63 -1.84 -27.41
N ASN A 276 -2.76 -2.72 -27.94
CA ASN A 276 -1.78 -2.36 -28.96
C ASN A 276 -2.38 -2.00 -30.33
N LYS A 277 -3.72 -2.12 -30.48
CA LYS A 277 -4.45 -1.82 -31.73
C LYS A 277 -4.95 -0.36 -31.81
N ILE A 278 -4.94 0.38 -30.69
CA ILE A 278 -5.43 1.76 -30.64
C ILE A 278 -4.22 2.69 -30.73
N SER A 279 -4.28 3.70 -31.61
CA SER A 279 -3.20 4.68 -31.72
C SER A 279 -3.02 5.46 -30.40
N ILE A 280 -1.78 5.78 -30.05
CA ILE A 280 -1.45 6.57 -28.86
C ILE A 280 -2.24 7.90 -28.90
N GLY A 281 -2.29 8.57 -30.05
CA GLY A 281 -3.00 9.85 -30.20
C GLY A 281 -4.49 9.76 -29.84
N ASN A 282 -5.19 8.73 -30.34
CA ASN A 282 -6.60 8.53 -30.03
C ASN A 282 -6.83 8.22 -28.54
N THR A 283 -5.90 7.47 -27.93
CA THR A 283 -5.99 7.18 -26.48
C THR A 283 -5.76 8.45 -25.67
N LEU A 284 -4.76 9.26 -26.01
CA LEU A 284 -4.51 10.54 -25.33
C LEU A 284 -5.73 11.45 -25.40
N LYS A 285 -6.33 11.59 -26.60
CA LYS A 285 -7.55 12.39 -26.80
C LYS A 285 -8.73 11.88 -25.96
N LYS A 286 -8.90 10.55 -25.87
CA LYS A 286 -9.94 9.93 -25.03
C LYS A 286 -9.75 10.22 -23.54
N TYR A 287 -8.50 10.32 -23.08
CA TYR A 287 -8.16 10.59 -21.67
C TYR A 287 -8.10 12.09 -21.33
N GLU A 288 -8.29 12.97 -22.30
CA GLU A 288 -8.29 14.40 -22.10
C GLU A 288 -9.40 14.84 -21.14
N LEU A 289 -9.06 15.71 -20.23
CA LEU A 289 -9.98 16.28 -19.25
C LEU A 289 -10.14 17.77 -19.52
N PRO A 290 -11.35 18.33 -19.35
CA PRO A 290 -11.53 19.77 -19.43
C PRO A 290 -10.65 20.51 -18.43
N ASP A 291 -10.35 21.78 -18.74
CA ASP A 291 -9.56 22.64 -17.84
C ASP A 291 -10.42 23.26 -16.75
N GLU A 292 -11.71 23.44 -17.03
CA GLU A 292 -12.66 24.02 -16.11
C GLU A 292 -13.71 23.01 -15.63
N LEU A 293 -14.21 23.22 -14.41
CA LEU A 293 -15.36 22.50 -13.89
C LEU A 293 -16.62 22.87 -14.67
N GLN A 294 -17.48 21.90 -14.95
CA GLN A 294 -18.78 22.12 -15.56
C GLN A 294 -19.85 22.48 -14.51
N ILE A 295 -19.59 22.17 -13.24
CA ILE A 295 -20.44 22.49 -12.10
C ILE A 295 -19.84 23.69 -11.38
N THR A 296 -20.63 24.74 -11.21
CA THR A 296 -20.28 25.95 -10.46
C THR A 296 -20.44 25.74 -8.95
N GLY A 297 -19.85 26.61 -8.14
CA GLY A 297 -19.98 26.54 -6.67
C GLY A 297 -18.87 25.76 -5.96
N PHE A 298 -17.95 25.08 -6.68
CA PHE A 298 -16.80 24.44 -6.06
C PHE A 298 -15.76 25.47 -5.61
N ARG A 299 -15.40 25.41 -4.33
CA ARG A 299 -14.30 26.17 -3.73
C ARG A 299 -13.50 25.30 -2.76
N LYS A 300 -12.32 25.78 -2.36
CA LYS A 300 -11.57 25.12 -1.27
C LYS A 300 -12.34 25.22 0.04
N MET A 301 -12.24 24.17 0.85
CA MET A 301 -12.74 24.17 2.22
C MET A 301 -11.99 25.22 3.05
N GLU A 302 -12.70 25.93 3.90
CA GLU A 302 -12.21 26.91 4.88
C GLU A 302 -12.59 26.49 6.31
N GLU A 303 -11.98 27.11 7.33
CA GLU A 303 -12.28 26.80 8.73
C GLU A 303 -13.77 27.01 9.10
N LYS A 304 -14.42 28.01 8.51
CA LYS A 304 -15.84 28.31 8.71
C LYS A 304 -16.77 27.17 8.29
N ASP A 305 -16.30 26.27 7.43
CA ASP A 305 -17.09 25.16 6.88
C ASP A 305 -17.18 23.96 7.83
N LEU A 306 -16.42 23.98 8.92
CA LEU A 306 -16.25 22.85 9.83
C LEU A 306 -17.58 22.26 10.32
N GLU A 307 -18.52 23.10 10.74
CA GLU A 307 -19.81 22.64 11.26
C GLU A 307 -20.61 21.88 10.19
N GLN A 308 -20.69 22.46 9.00
CA GLN A 308 -21.41 21.82 7.90
C GLN A 308 -20.72 20.52 7.43
N ILE A 309 -19.39 20.50 7.33
CA ILE A 309 -18.64 19.29 6.97
C ILE A 309 -18.80 18.20 8.05
N TYR A 310 -18.79 18.57 9.33
CA TYR A 310 -19.04 17.63 10.41
C TYR A 310 -20.41 16.94 10.27
N GLU A 311 -21.48 17.72 10.02
CA GLU A 311 -22.81 17.19 9.79
C GLU A 311 -22.89 16.26 8.56
N LEU A 312 -22.23 16.64 7.47
CA LEU A 312 -22.18 15.80 6.26
C LEU A 312 -21.43 14.48 6.50
N ILE A 313 -20.36 14.49 7.31
CA ILE A 313 -19.65 13.28 7.71
C ILE A 313 -20.54 12.39 8.58
N LEU A 314 -21.30 12.93 9.50
CA LEU A 314 -22.26 12.17 10.31
C LEU A 314 -23.33 11.52 9.42
N LEU A 315 -23.87 12.26 8.44
CA LEU A 315 -24.83 11.71 7.47
C LEU A 315 -24.22 10.61 6.61
N ARG A 316 -23.00 10.84 6.14
CA ARG A 316 -22.25 9.85 5.37
C ARG A 316 -22.04 8.55 6.15
N ASN A 317 -21.63 8.65 7.40
CA ASN A 317 -21.29 7.52 8.25
C ASN A 317 -22.48 6.59 8.51
N LYS A 318 -23.71 7.09 8.52
CA LYS A 318 -24.94 6.27 8.65
C LYS A 318 -25.09 5.21 7.55
N LYS A 319 -24.35 5.33 6.45
CA LYS A 319 -24.38 4.36 5.32
C LYS A 319 -23.52 3.12 5.57
N TYR A 320 -22.66 3.12 6.60
CA TYR A 320 -21.64 2.10 6.85
C TYR A 320 -21.82 1.40 8.20
N LYS A 321 -21.45 0.12 8.26
CA LYS A 321 -21.42 -0.68 9.51
C LYS A 321 -20.14 -0.47 10.31
N ILE A 322 -19.04 -0.19 9.58
CA ILE A 322 -17.73 0.09 10.17
C ILE A 322 -17.25 1.42 9.62
N TYR A 323 -17.06 2.40 10.49
CA TYR A 323 -16.54 3.70 10.09
C TYR A 323 -15.70 4.35 11.18
N GLU A 324 -14.86 5.27 10.77
CA GLU A 324 -14.06 6.08 11.69
C GLU A 324 -14.89 7.24 12.23
N ILE A 325 -14.96 7.36 13.55
CA ILE A 325 -15.59 8.48 14.24
C ILE A 325 -14.57 9.59 14.31
N LEU A 326 -14.87 10.74 13.75
CA LEU A 326 -14.02 11.92 13.76
C LEU A 326 -14.68 13.03 14.58
N ASN A 327 -13.94 13.58 15.52
CA ASN A 327 -14.30 14.83 16.16
C ASN A 327 -13.93 16.04 15.29
N LYS A 328 -14.35 17.24 15.69
CA LYS A 328 -14.11 18.47 14.91
C LYS A 328 -12.63 18.80 14.75
N GLU A 329 -11.81 18.57 15.77
CA GLU A 329 -10.36 18.79 15.68
C GLU A 329 -9.69 17.84 14.69
N GLU A 330 -10.12 16.57 14.67
CA GLU A 330 -9.63 15.58 13.70
C GLU A 330 -10.08 15.92 12.29
N ILE A 331 -11.33 16.40 12.10
CA ILE A 331 -11.81 16.87 10.79
C ILE A 331 -10.95 18.04 10.30
N MET A 332 -10.70 19.01 11.16
CA MET A 332 -9.80 20.14 10.83
C MET A 332 -8.41 19.67 10.46
N HIS A 333 -7.85 18.70 11.21
CA HIS A 333 -6.54 18.17 10.92
C HIS A 333 -6.47 17.44 9.57
N TRP A 334 -7.47 16.58 9.30
CA TRP A 334 -7.45 15.69 8.14
C TRP A 334 -7.94 16.35 6.86
N LEU A 335 -8.90 17.30 6.95
CA LEU A 335 -9.59 17.83 5.78
C LEU A 335 -9.28 19.28 5.48
N LEU A 336 -8.86 20.13 6.45
CA LEU A 336 -8.51 21.51 6.13
C LEU A 336 -7.36 21.52 5.12
N PRO A 337 -7.52 22.19 3.96
CA PRO A 337 -6.52 22.19 2.91
C PRO A 337 -5.13 22.62 3.39
N LYS A 338 -4.14 21.81 3.06
CA LYS A 338 -2.73 22.07 3.37
C LYS A 338 -1.89 21.86 2.11
N ASN A 339 -1.17 22.90 1.71
CA ASN A 339 -0.41 22.91 0.46
C ASN A 339 0.46 21.65 0.29
N ASN A 340 0.36 21.02 -0.88
CA ASN A 340 1.09 19.81 -1.27
C ASN A 340 0.82 18.56 -0.40
N ILE A 341 -0.18 18.62 0.50
CA ILE A 341 -0.52 17.49 1.39
C ILE A 341 -1.96 17.06 1.19
N VAL A 342 -2.92 17.90 1.58
CA VAL A 342 -4.34 17.61 1.50
C VAL A 342 -5.09 18.72 0.78
N TYR A 343 -6.05 18.30 -0.03
CA TYR A 343 -6.86 19.14 -0.89
C TYR A 343 -8.32 18.76 -0.65
N THR A 344 -9.08 19.67 -0.08
CA THR A 344 -10.50 19.49 0.14
C THR A 344 -11.27 20.61 -0.54
N TYR A 345 -12.27 20.22 -1.31
CA TYR A 345 -13.15 21.13 -2.02
C TYR A 345 -14.60 20.84 -1.62
N VAL A 346 -15.34 21.90 -1.40
CA VAL A 346 -16.76 21.89 -1.07
C VAL A 346 -17.56 22.43 -2.24
N LEU A 347 -18.75 21.89 -2.44
CA LEU A 347 -19.76 22.45 -3.34
C LEU A 347 -20.77 23.23 -2.50
N GLU A 348 -20.86 24.50 -2.74
CA GLU A 348 -21.73 25.45 -2.05
C GLU A 348 -22.87 25.85 -2.99
N ASP A 349 -24.09 25.80 -2.49
CA ASP A 349 -25.26 26.27 -3.22
C ASP A 349 -25.45 27.79 -3.10
N GLU A 350 -26.52 28.32 -3.70
CA GLU A 350 -26.82 29.76 -3.70
C GLU A 350 -27.18 30.31 -2.30
N GLU A 351 -27.56 29.43 -1.36
CA GLU A 351 -27.87 29.76 0.03
C GLU A 351 -26.65 29.63 0.95
N HIS A 352 -25.46 29.44 0.40
CA HIS A 352 -24.21 29.22 1.13
C HIS A 352 -24.18 27.92 1.94
N LYS A 353 -24.99 26.96 1.58
CA LYS A 353 -25.02 25.63 2.18
C LYS A 353 -24.11 24.69 1.43
N ILE A 354 -23.26 23.96 2.16
CA ILE A 354 -22.44 22.91 1.59
C ILE A 354 -23.27 21.65 1.40
N THR A 355 -23.37 21.22 0.16
CA THR A 355 -24.16 20.04 -0.23
C THR A 355 -23.28 18.83 -0.50
N ASP A 356 -22.09 19.04 -1.05
CA ASP A 356 -21.16 17.98 -1.45
C ASP A 356 -19.72 18.38 -1.12
N PHE A 357 -18.85 17.42 -0.93
CA PHE A 357 -17.42 17.67 -0.84
C PHE A 357 -16.58 16.49 -1.32
N CYS A 358 -15.39 16.80 -1.80
CA CYS A 358 -14.38 15.81 -2.11
C CYS A 358 -13.03 16.18 -1.48
N SER A 359 -12.32 15.17 -0.97
CA SER A 359 -10.99 15.34 -0.40
C SER A 359 -10.02 14.30 -0.90
N PHE A 360 -8.79 14.74 -1.18
CA PHE A 360 -7.69 13.85 -1.59
C PHE A 360 -6.35 14.35 -1.05
N TYR A 361 -5.41 13.44 -0.88
CA TYR A 361 -4.07 13.74 -0.40
C TYR A 361 -2.99 13.40 -1.43
N SER A 362 -1.83 14.02 -1.29
CA SER A 362 -0.73 13.94 -2.24
C SER A 362 0.29 12.87 -1.84
N ILE A 363 0.55 11.93 -2.74
CA ILE A 363 1.71 11.03 -2.65
C ILE A 363 2.55 11.20 -3.90
N GLN A 364 3.85 11.38 -3.71
CA GLN A 364 4.80 11.41 -4.81
C GLN A 364 5.53 10.08 -4.96
N ARG A 365 5.95 9.77 -6.17
CA ARG A 365 6.90 8.71 -6.44
C ARG A 365 8.08 9.25 -7.22
N THR A 366 9.27 8.90 -6.78
CA THR A 366 10.51 9.17 -7.51
C THR A 366 10.68 8.13 -8.60
N VAL A 367 10.98 8.56 -9.83
CA VAL A 367 11.33 7.68 -10.94
C VAL A 367 12.79 7.24 -10.73
N LEU A 368 12.98 5.95 -10.44
CA LEU A 368 14.28 5.33 -10.23
C LEU A 368 14.75 4.73 -11.57
N ASN A 369 15.88 5.17 -12.07
CA ASN A 369 16.61 4.70 -13.26
C ASN A 369 15.83 3.81 -14.27
N ASN A 370 15.43 4.39 -15.36
CA ASN A 370 15.05 3.66 -16.55
C ASN A 370 16.36 3.21 -17.25
N GLN A 371 16.75 1.93 -17.13
CA GLN A 371 18.01 1.39 -17.69
C GLN A 371 18.18 1.67 -19.19
N ASN A 372 17.11 2.04 -19.90
CA ASN A 372 17.12 2.31 -21.33
C ASN A 372 17.09 3.81 -21.71
N LYS A 373 16.99 4.74 -20.75
CA LYS A 373 17.02 6.19 -21.04
C LYS A 373 17.78 6.91 -19.92
N LYS A 374 19.04 7.21 -20.15
CA LYS A 374 19.89 8.05 -19.26
C LYS A 374 19.30 9.44 -18.96
N ASP A 375 18.29 9.88 -19.71
CA ASP A 375 17.65 11.20 -19.60
C ASP A 375 16.13 11.08 -19.53
N SER A 376 15.60 10.48 -18.45
CA SER A 376 14.17 10.64 -18.21
C SER A 376 13.87 12.12 -17.90
N LYS A 377 13.09 12.77 -18.76
CA LYS A 377 12.60 14.13 -18.59
C LYS A 377 11.89 14.34 -17.24
N TYR A 378 11.34 13.26 -16.67
CA TYR A 378 10.53 13.32 -15.47
C TYR A 378 11.20 12.57 -14.31
N LYS A 379 11.47 13.29 -13.22
CA LYS A 379 12.09 12.74 -11.99
C LYS A 379 11.06 12.26 -10.98
N LYS A 380 9.83 12.81 -11.03
CA LYS A 380 8.74 12.53 -10.08
C LYS A 380 7.40 12.43 -10.80
N ILE A 381 6.54 11.61 -10.24
CA ILE A 381 5.11 11.52 -10.56
C ILE A 381 4.31 11.78 -9.30
N SER A 382 3.20 12.54 -9.44
CA SER A 382 2.37 12.99 -8.33
C SER A 382 0.99 12.35 -8.42
N PHE A 383 0.54 11.75 -7.34
CA PHE A 383 -0.75 11.07 -7.25
C PHE A 383 -1.65 11.71 -6.21
N ALA A 384 -2.90 11.96 -6.60
CA ALA A 384 -3.98 12.33 -5.71
C ALA A 384 -4.66 11.04 -5.25
N TYR A 385 -4.64 10.75 -3.96
CA TYR A 385 -5.38 9.63 -3.37
C TYR A 385 -6.65 10.14 -2.71
N GLU A 386 -7.79 9.60 -3.09
CA GLU A 386 -9.05 9.89 -2.42
C GLU A 386 -8.92 9.68 -0.92
N LEU A 387 -9.40 10.64 -0.13
CA LEU A 387 -9.43 10.57 1.32
C LEU A 387 -10.83 10.29 1.82
N ILE A 388 -11.77 11.18 1.55
CA ILE A 388 -13.18 11.05 1.90
C ILE A 388 -14.01 11.93 0.98
N ASN A 389 -15.13 11.40 0.51
CA ASN A 389 -16.11 12.11 -0.32
C ASN A 389 -17.51 11.99 0.28
N TYR A 390 -18.34 12.99 0.02
CA TYR A 390 -19.76 12.96 0.28
C TYR A 390 -20.51 13.68 -0.85
N ASN A 391 -21.60 13.08 -1.27
CA ASN A 391 -22.48 13.67 -2.28
C ASN A 391 -23.95 13.64 -1.84
N SER A 392 -24.67 14.69 -2.16
CA SER A 392 -26.11 14.77 -1.97
C SER A 392 -26.84 15.52 -3.09
N SER A 393 -26.28 16.60 -3.61
CA SER A 393 -26.90 17.40 -4.67
C SER A 393 -26.51 16.95 -6.07
N ILE A 394 -25.30 16.38 -6.23
CA ILE A 394 -24.82 15.81 -7.48
C ILE A 394 -24.56 14.31 -7.35
N SER A 395 -24.49 13.62 -8.49
CA SER A 395 -24.17 12.20 -8.50
C SER A 395 -22.71 11.96 -8.10
N MET A 396 -22.40 10.78 -7.52
CA MET A 396 -21.01 10.39 -7.23
C MET A 396 -20.13 10.42 -8.47
N LYS A 397 -20.68 10.11 -9.65
CA LYS A 397 -19.96 10.20 -10.94
C LYS A 397 -19.51 11.64 -11.24
N GLU A 398 -20.40 12.61 -11.04
CA GLU A 398 -20.10 14.02 -11.25
C GLU A 398 -19.09 14.52 -10.22
N LEU A 399 -19.26 14.14 -8.94
CA LEU A 399 -18.31 14.49 -7.88
C LEU A 399 -16.91 13.94 -8.16
N LEU A 400 -16.78 12.66 -8.54
CA LEU A 400 -15.50 12.06 -8.94
C LEU A 400 -14.89 12.74 -10.16
N ARG A 401 -15.71 13.10 -11.15
CA ARG A 401 -15.25 13.86 -12.33
C ARG A 401 -14.69 15.22 -11.91
N CYS A 402 -15.37 15.94 -11.04
CA CYS A 402 -14.90 17.20 -10.48
C CYS A 402 -13.60 17.02 -9.68
N ALA A 403 -13.50 16.00 -8.82
CA ALA A 403 -12.30 15.69 -8.06
C ALA A 403 -11.09 15.41 -8.98
N ILE A 404 -11.28 14.68 -10.08
CA ILE A 404 -10.21 14.42 -11.08
C ILE A 404 -9.77 15.72 -11.78
N ILE A 405 -10.71 16.60 -12.15
CA ILE A 405 -10.39 17.90 -12.76
C ILE A 405 -9.68 18.81 -11.76
N LEU A 406 -10.11 18.84 -10.51
CA LEU A 406 -9.44 19.57 -9.43
C LEU A 406 -8.03 19.04 -9.17
N ALA A 407 -7.83 17.71 -9.23
CA ALA A 407 -6.50 17.13 -9.18
C ALA A 407 -5.64 17.54 -10.39
N LYS A 408 -6.22 17.62 -11.62
CA LYS A 408 -5.54 18.17 -12.80
C LYS A 408 -5.08 19.61 -12.56
N LYS A 409 -5.97 20.48 -12.06
CA LYS A 409 -5.66 21.89 -11.74
C LYS A 409 -4.53 22.03 -10.70
N ASN A 410 -4.35 21.03 -9.83
CA ASN A 410 -3.27 20.95 -8.85
C ASN A 410 -2.04 20.15 -9.34
N ASN A 411 -1.90 19.92 -10.65
CA ASN A 411 -0.74 19.28 -11.30
C ASN A 411 -0.49 17.83 -10.88
N PHE A 412 -1.52 17.08 -10.55
CA PHE A 412 -1.42 15.64 -10.34
C PHE A 412 -1.40 14.87 -11.67
N ASP A 413 -0.67 13.75 -11.69
CA ASP A 413 -0.53 12.89 -12.87
C ASP A 413 -1.57 11.78 -12.93
N ALA A 414 -2.11 11.38 -11.78
CA ALA A 414 -3.24 10.44 -11.68
C ALA A 414 -4.03 10.62 -10.39
N TYR A 415 -5.30 10.19 -10.41
CA TYR A 415 -6.20 10.13 -9.26
C TYR A 415 -6.44 8.67 -8.87
N TYR A 416 -6.32 8.37 -7.59
CA TYR A 416 -6.51 7.04 -7.00
C TYR A 416 -7.72 7.02 -6.10
N CYS A 417 -8.53 5.99 -6.23
CA CYS A 417 -9.62 5.70 -5.31
C CYS A 417 -9.80 4.20 -5.08
N VAL A 418 -10.67 3.85 -4.16
CA VAL A 418 -11.00 2.49 -3.76
C VAL A 418 -12.40 2.15 -4.27
N ASP A 419 -12.67 0.87 -4.48
CA ASP A 419 -13.91 0.30 -4.99
C ASP A 419 -15.07 0.31 -3.97
N TYR A 420 -15.25 1.41 -3.24
CA TYR A 420 -16.48 1.59 -2.47
C TYR A 420 -17.69 1.55 -3.41
N LYS A 421 -18.82 1.09 -2.90
CA LYS A 421 -20.08 0.90 -3.62
C LYS A 421 -20.40 2.01 -4.62
N GLU A 422 -20.35 3.24 -4.17
CA GLU A 422 -20.72 4.41 -4.99
C GLU A 422 -19.63 4.75 -6.05
N ASN A 423 -18.37 4.35 -5.82
CA ASN A 423 -17.27 4.59 -6.74
C ASN A 423 -17.23 3.55 -7.88
N GLY A 424 -17.40 2.26 -7.53
CA GLY A 424 -17.17 1.14 -8.45
C GLY A 424 -18.01 1.19 -9.72
N GLU A 425 -19.27 1.60 -9.61
CA GLU A 425 -20.20 1.72 -10.75
C GLU A 425 -19.74 2.75 -11.79
N ASN A 426 -18.99 3.78 -11.35
CA ASN A 426 -18.58 4.91 -12.19
C ASN A 426 -17.20 4.73 -12.84
N PHE A 427 -16.42 3.73 -12.44
CA PHE A 427 -15.03 3.58 -12.87
C PHE A 427 -14.85 3.39 -14.36
N LYS A 428 -15.71 2.60 -15.00
CA LYS A 428 -15.62 2.32 -16.43
C LYS A 428 -15.85 3.58 -17.27
N GLU A 429 -16.85 4.37 -16.94
CA GLU A 429 -17.20 5.58 -17.68
C GLU A 429 -16.17 6.69 -17.45
N LEU A 430 -15.63 6.79 -16.25
CA LEU A 430 -14.56 7.74 -15.90
C LEU A 430 -13.16 7.26 -16.28
N LEU A 431 -13.04 6.12 -16.99
CA LEU A 431 -11.79 5.54 -17.49
C LEU A 431 -10.76 5.21 -16.38
N PHE A 432 -11.24 4.75 -15.23
CA PHE A 432 -10.36 4.20 -14.23
C PHE A 432 -9.81 2.84 -14.64
N MET A 433 -8.60 2.56 -14.23
CA MET A 433 -7.91 1.29 -14.46
C MET A 433 -7.66 0.61 -13.11
N GLU A 434 -7.92 -0.69 -13.07
CA GLU A 434 -7.68 -1.52 -11.89
C GLU A 434 -6.17 -1.66 -11.62
N LYS A 435 -5.77 -1.54 -10.37
CA LYS A 435 -4.41 -1.85 -9.91
C LYS A 435 -4.31 -3.33 -9.55
N ILE A 436 -3.14 -3.93 -9.77
CA ILE A 436 -2.90 -5.33 -9.39
C ILE A 436 -2.84 -5.47 -7.87
N GLY A 437 -3.57 -6.45 -7.33
CA GLY A 437 -3.58 -6.80 -5.93
C GLY A 437 -4.63 -6.09 -5.10
N LYS A 438 -5.18 -6.83 -4.13
CA LYS A 438 -6.20 -6.32 -3.21
C LYS A 438 -5.58 -5.91 -1.89
N MET A 439 -5.93 -4.73 -1.42
CA MET A 439 -5.63 -4.28 -0.06
C MET A 439 -6.53 -5.01 0.92
N LYS A 440 -5.94 -5.60 1.95
CA LYS A 440 -6.66 -6.35 2.98
C LYS A 440 -6.62 -5.60 4.29
N TYR A 441 -7.73 -5.62 5.01
CA TYR A 441 -7.90 -4.92 6.29
C TYR A 441 -8.05 -5.92 7.42
N TYR A 442 -7.35 -5.68 8.51
CA TYR A 442 -7.23 -6.59 9.63
C TYR A 442 -7.46 -5.88 10.94
N PHE A 443 -8.10 -6.58 11.87
CA PHE A 443 -8.12 -6.20 13.27
C PHE A 443 -7.06 -6.97 14.08
N TYR A 444 -6.56 -6.34 15.11
CA TYR A 444 -5.75 -6.96 16.17
C TYR A 444 -6.55 -6.97 17.46
N ASN A 445 -6.57 -8.09 18.15
CA ASN A 445 -7.36 -8.34 19.35
C ASN A 445 -8.86 -8.04 19.19
N PHE A 446 -9.39 -8.28 17.98
CA PHE A 446 -10.82 -8.10 17.69
C PHE A 446 -11.27 -9.04 16.58
N VAL A 447 -12.46 -9.61 16.74
CA VAL A 447 -13.11 -10.46 15.74
C VAL A 447 -14.24 -9.68 15.08
N TYR A 448 -14.29 -9.79 13.77
CA TYR A 448 -15.40 -9.35 12.94
C TYR A 448 -15.54 -10.32 11.77
N PRO A 449 -16.76 -10.72 11.39
CA PRO A 449 -16.98 -11.57 10.22
C PRO A 449 -16.49 -10.86 8.94
N GLU A 450 -16.07 -11.64 7.94
CA GLU A 450 -15.70 -11.06 6.64
C GLU A 450 -16.89 -10.31 6.06
N THR A 451 -16.70 -9.04 5.73
CA THR A 451 -17.76 -8.14 5.24
C THR A 451 -17.37 -7.48 3.92
N ASN A 452 -18.36 -6.96 3.19
CA ASN A 452 -18.12 -6.23 1.96
C ASN A 452 -17.43 -4.90 2.29
N ILE A 453 -16.57 -4.44 1.38
CA ILE A 453 -15.96 -3.10 1.47
C ILE A 453 -17.00 -1.98 1.45
N ASP A 454 -18.16 -2.22 0.85
CA ASP A 454 -19.30 -1.29 0.82
C ASP A 454 -19.90 -0.96 2.20
N ASP A 455 -19.65 -1.84 3.20
CA ASP A 455 -20.06 -1.63 4.58
C ASP A 455 -18.98 -0.90 5.42
N VAL A 456 -17.82 -0.54 4.81
CA VAL A 456 -16.65 -0.07 5.55
C VAL A 456 -16.19 1.30 5.05
N SER A 457 -16.00 2.24 5.96
CA SER A 457 -15.47 3.58 5.70
C SER A 457 -14.35 3.90 6.68
N LEU A 458 -13.12 3.56 6.32
CA LEU A 458 -11.92 3.82 7.11
C LEU A 458 -10.95 4.70 6.33
N MET A 459 -10.52 5.79 6.95
CA MET A 459 -9.47 6.64 6.39
C MET A 459 -8.11 5.99 6.63
N PHE A 460 -7.58 5.36 5.61
CA PHE A 460 -6.22 4.86 5.59
C PHE A 460 -5.42 5.55 4.49
N MET A 461 -4.29 6.09 4.84
CA MET A 461 -3.33 6.68 3.91
C MET A 461 -2.15 5.77 3.65
#